data_36fc0617daa4e9daac3a9611661f0782
#
_entry.id   36fc0617daa4e9daac3a9611661f0782
#
_cell.length_a   1.000
_cell.length_b   1.000
_cell.length_c   1.000
_cell.angle_alpha   90.00
_cell.angle_beta   90.00
_cell.angle_gamma   90.00
#
_symmetry.space_group_name_H-M   'P 1'
#
loop_
_entity.id
_entity.type
_entity.pdbx_description
1 polymer ?
#
loop_
_entity_poly.entity_id
_entity_poly.type
_entity_poly.pdbx_seq_one_letter_code
_entity_poly.pdbx_strand_id
1 'polypeptide(L)'
;MLRRLNAVSLLALLSCVLPALATAGTLDQIRKSGEIRIGYRTDAPPLAFSDSTGQAAGYSVDLCKRIATAVKDELKLADLKVTYVPLTSADRLDAIVNNKADIECGATTVTLSRAAKVDFTLMTFVTGGSLLSLAASSVNALSDATGKSVAVVAGTTSEAALRNAITKNLIDAKVVSVANREEAMKQLDAGQVAAFASDQIVLIGQIMQAADPKKYSLARELFSFEPYAFVVRRDDSEFRLVANRAIAQIYRSGQIEQLYGRWFGQAGIKPSPVLSAMYALQALPE
;
A
#
# COMPACT_ATOMS: atom_id res chain seq x y z
N MET A 1 16.31 -56.49 64.45
CA MET A 1 15.29 -55.60 63.89
C MET A 1 15.94 -54.43 63.16
N LEU A 2 16.19 -54.57 61.84
CA LEU A 2 16.85 -53.56 61.04
C LEU A 2 15.74 -52.64 60.37
N ARG A 3 15.76 -51.33 60.64
CA ARG A 3 14.95 -50.34 59.99
C ARG A 3 15.63 -49.91 58.66
N ARG A 4 14.96 -50.15 57.52
CA ARG A 4 15.42 -49.69 56.24
C ARG A 4 14.95 -48.20 56.07
N LEU A 5 15.89 -47.31 55.90
CA LEU A 5 15.65 -45.91 55.47
C LEU A 5 15.47 -45.92 53.94
N ASN A 6 14.30 -45.49 53.49
CA ASN A 6 14.04 -45.18 52.06
C ASN A 6 14.56 -43.79 51.77
N ALA A 7 15.56 -43.70 50.95
CA ALA A 7 16.01 -42.41 50.35
C ALA A 7 15.06 -42.06 49.17
N VAL A 8 14.26 -41.03 49.33
CA VAL A 8 13.47 -40.43 48.28
C VAL A 8 14.35 -39.40 47.54
N SER A 9 14.82 -39.79 46.36
CA SER A 9 15.55 -38.87 45.46
C SER A 9 14.60 -37.86 44.85
N LEU A 10 14.70 -36.60 45.28
CA LEU A 10 14.00 -35.46 44.74
C LEU A 10 14.73 -34.99 43.47
N LEU A 11 14.22 -35.41 42.30
CA LEU A 11 14.74 -34.96 41.00
C LEU A 11 14.16 -33.55 40.71
N ALA A 12 14.95 -32.50 40.96
CA ALA A 12 14.61 -31.14 40.61
C ALA A 12 14.73 -30.99 39.08
N LEU A 13 13.57 -30.92 38.39
CA LEU A 13 13.49 -30.50 36.99
C LEU A 13 13.87 -29.01 36.89
N LEU A 14 15.09 -28.73 36.49
CA LEU A 14 15.55 -27.40 36.11
C LEU A 14 15.00 -27.10 34.73
N SER A 15 13.82 -26.46 34.65
CA SER A 15 13.25 -25.97 33.40
C SER A 15 14.13 -24.81 32.89
N CYS A 16 15.04 -25.09 31.95
CA CYS A 16 15.75 -24.09 31.17
C CYS A 16 14.71 -23.32 30.32
N VAL A 17 14.24 -22.21 30.82
CA VAL A 17 13.53 -21.21 30.02
C VAL A 17 14.59 -20.57 29.11
N LEU A 18 14.73 -21.10 27.89
CA LEU A 18 15.49 -20.43 26.84
C LEU A 18 14.81 -19.10 26.57
N PRO A 19 15.50 -17.94 26.70
CA PRO A 19 14.94 -16.69 26.28
C PRO A 19 14.65 -16.81 24.79
N ALA A 20 13.38 -16.65 24.40
CA ALA A 20 13.03 -16.47 23.00
C ALA A 20 13.84 -15.26 22.51
N LEU A 21 14.71 -15.46 21.52
CA LEU A 21 15.41 -14.37 20.85
C LEU A 21 14.35 -13.48 20.22
N ALA A 22 13.91 -12.47 20.95
CA ALA A 22 13.05 -11.43 20.40
C ALA A 22 13.81 -10.82 19.21
N THR A 23 13.30 -10.98 18.02
CA THR A 23 13.86 -10.29 16.86
C THR A 23 13.78 -8.80 17.13
N ALA A 24 14.90 -8.09 17.03
CA ALA A 24 14.96 -6.65 17.28
C ALA A 24 13.91 -5.94 16.42
N GLY A 25 13.07 -5.11 17.05
CA GLY A 25 12.04 -4.32 16.37
C GLY A 25 12.62 -3.37 15.32
N THR A 26 11.78 -2.81 14.47
CA THR A 26 12.23 -1.88 13.43
C THR A 26 12.94 -0.66 14.02
N LEU A 27 12.44 -0.11 15.13
CA LEU A 27 13.07 1.04 15.79
C LEU A 27 14.49 0.73 16.26
N ASP A 28 14.73 -0.46 16.82
CA ASP A 28 16.09 -0.87 17.24
C ASP A 28 17.04 -1.07 16.07
N GLN A 29 16.53 -1.63 14.96
CA GLN A 29 17.31 -1.77 13.73
C GLN A 29 17.71 -0.40 13.18
N ILE A 30 16.77 0.54 13.12
CA ILE A 30 17.01 1.92 12.67
C ILE A 30 17.99 2.64 13.62
N ARG A 31 17.81 2.50 14.95
CA ARG A 31 18.73 3.10 15.95
C ARG A 31 20.16 2.61 15.74
N LYS A 32 20.33 1.31 15.47
CA LYS A 32 21.64 0.70 15.26
C LYS A 32 22.29 1.08 13.92
N SER A 33 21.50 1.15 12.85
CA SER A 33 22.02 1.42 11.49
C SER A 33 22.14 2.90 11.16
N GLY A 34 21.37 3.78 11.83
CA GLY A 34 21.19 5.16 11.43
C GLY A 34 20.43 5.35 10.12
N GLU A 35 19.68 4.33 9.66
CA GLU A 35 19.02 4.31 8.36
C GLU A 35 17.60 3.77 8.46
N ILE A 36 16.64 4.42 7.76
CA ILE A 36 15.30 3.92 7.48
C ILE A 36 15.14 3.62 5.99
N ARG A 37 14.62 2.43 5.65
CA ARG A 37 14.42 1.97 4.29
C ARG A 37 12.93 2.07 3.93
N ILE A 38 12.60 3.00 3.04
CA ILE A 38 11.25 3.23 2.57
C ILE A 38 11.05 2.48 1.26
N GLY A 39 10.26 1.40 1.28
CA GLY A 39 9.79 0.73 0.08
C GLY A 39 8.73 1.57 -0.63
N TYR A 40 8.83 1.73 -1.95
CA TYR A 40 7.86 2.49 -2.72
C TYR A 40 7.54 1.82 -4.06
N ARG A 41 6.33 2.03 -4.56
CA ARG A 41 5.93 1.57 -5.89
C ARG A 41 6.51 2.49 -6.96
N THR A 42 7.09 1.91 -8.00
CA THR A 42 7.69 2.69 -9.10
C THR A 42 6.68 3.13 -10.16
N ASP A 43 5.45 2.58 -10.13
CA ASP A 43 4.48 2.63 -11.20
C ASP A 43 3.05 3.05 -10.80
N ALA A 44 2.87 3.65 -9.62
CA ALA A 44 1.56 4.01 -9.09
C ALA A 44 1.40 5.54 -8.85
N PRO A 45 1.59 6.39 -9.88
CA PRO A 45 1.31 7.81 -9.76
C PRO A 45 -0.18 8.04 -9.44
N PRO A 46 -0.54 9.11 -8.76
CA PRO A 46 0.30 10.09 -8.08
C PRO A 46 0.69 9.70 -6.65
N LEU A 47 0.44 8.45 -6.24
CA LEU A 47 0.67 7.96 -4.87
C LEU A 47 2.13 7.63 -4.60
N ALA A 48 2.73 6.74 -5.42
CA ALA A 48 4.14 6.39 -5.35
C ALA A 48 4.65 6.01 -6.74
N PHE A 49 5.72 6.63 -7.21
CA PHE A 49 6.28 6.36 -8.52
C PHE A 49 7.75 6.83 -8.59
N SER A 50 8.47 6.38 -9.61
CA SER A 50 9.76 6.97 -9.97
C SER A 50 9.52 8.18 -10.86
N ASP A 51 10.04 9.35 -10.47
CA ASP A 51 9.96 10.55 -11.30
C ASP A 51 10.90 10.49 -12.52
N SER A 52 10.92 11.55 -13.32
CA SER A 52 11.76 11.63 -14.53
C SER A 52 13.28 11.56 -14.26
N THR A 53 13.70 11.73 -13.00
CA THR A 53 15.10 11.59 -12.55
C THR A 53 15.36 10.22 -11.91
N GLY A 54 14.36 9.34 -11.86
CA GLY A 54 14.42 8.04 -11.21
C GLY A 54 14.27 8.07 -9.69
N GLN A 55 13.91 9.22 -9.11
CA GLN A 55 13.74 9.36 -7.67
C GLN A 55 12.33 8.98 -7.22
N ALA A 56 12.22 8.51 -5.97
CA ALA A 56 10.95 8.21 -5.35
C ALA A 56 10.13 9.48 -5.11
N ALA A 57 8.91 9.52 -5.68
CA ALA A 57 7.99 10.63 -5.60
C ALA A 57 6.56 10.16 -5.36
N GLY A 58 5.70 11.06 -4.89
CA GLY A 58 4.27 10.79 -4.73
C GLY A 58 3.72 11.13 -3.34
N TYR A 59 2.41 11.16 -3.27
CA TYR A 59 1.66 11.44 -2.04
C TYR A 59 2.05 10.50 -0.88
N SER A 60 2.08 9.20 -1.14
CA SER A 60 2.47 8.19 -0.14
C SER A 60 3.94 8.33 0.29
N VAL A 61 4.82 8.65 -0.67
CA VAL A 61 6.25 8.88 -0.39
C VAL A 61 6.43 10.10 0.51
N ASP A 62 5.70 11.19 0.25
CA ASP A 62 5.77 12.40 1.07
C ASP A 62 5.21 12.19 2.49
N LEU A 63 4.14 11.40 2.65
CA LEU A 63 3.67 10.97 3.97
C LEU A 63 4.75 10.18 4.72
N CYS A 64 5.43 9.25 4.03
CA CYS A 64 6.48 8.45 4.67
C CYS A 64 7.74 9.23 5.01
N LYS A 65 8.05 10.32 4.30
CA LYS A 65 9.08 11.27 4.73
C LYS A 65 8.74 11.91 6.09
N ARG A 66 7.45 12.19 6.35
CA ARG A 66 7.00 12.67 7.66
C ARG A 66 7.11 11.61 8.74
N ILE A 67 6.79 10.35 8.40
CA ILE A 67 7.02 9.22 9.31
C ILE A 67 8.50 9.07 9.63
N ALA A 68 9.39 9.17 8.64
CA ALA A 68 10.84 9.10 8.88
C ALA A 68 11.33 10.23 9.81
N THR A 69 10.78 11.44 9.67
CA THR A 69 11.07 12.55 10.62
C THR A 69 10.61 12.18 12.03
N ALA A 70 9.39 11.67 12.19
CA ALA A 70 8.89 11.23 13.50
C ALA A 70 9.72 10.10 14.13
N VAL A 71 10.20 9.15 13.32
CA VAL A 71 11.12 8.09 13.77
C VAL A 71 12.45 8.67 14.24
N LYS A 72 13.02 9.63 13.50
CA LYS A 72 14.24 10.33 13.90
C LYS A 72 14.08 11.00 15.28
N ASP A 73 12.97 11.69 15.47
CA ASP A 73 12.65 12.42 16.72
C ASP A 73 12.42 11.46 17.89
N GLU A 74 11.66 10.38 17.68
CA GLU A 74 11.41 9.32 18.68
C GLU A 74 12.70 8.66 19.15
N LEU A 75 13.61 8.38 18.21
CA LEU A 75 14.90 7.77 18.51
C LEU A 75 15.95 8.77 18.99
N LYS A 76 15.66 10.09 18.99
CA LYS A 76 16.56 11.18 19.34
C LYS A 76 17.88 11.13 18.55
N LEU A 77 17.80 10.78 17.27
CA LEU A 77 18.96 10.71 16.39
C LEU A 77 19.34 12.12 15.91
N ALA A 78 20.63 12.42 15.88
CA ALA A 78 21.11 13.67 15.30
C ALA A 78 20.85 13.73 13.79
N ASP A 79 20.99 12.56 13.12
CA ASP A 79 20.67 12.40 11.70
C ASP A 79 20.04 11.03 11.44
N LEU A 80 19.27 10.92 10.37
CA LEU A 80 18.66 9.68 9.89
C LEU A 80 18.73 9.61 8.38
N LYS A 81 19.50 8.65 7.88
CA LYS A 81 19.56 8.37 6.45
C LYS A 81 18.25 7.75 5.98
N VAL A 82 17.66 8.31 4.92
CA VAL A 82 16.48 7.72 4.26
C VAL A 82 16.91 7.09 2.95
N THR A 83 16.68 5.78 2.81
CA THR A 83 16.95 5.04 1.58
C THR A 83 15.63 4.57 0.97
N TYR A 84 15.50 4.73 -0.34
CA TYR A 84 14.30 4.31 -1.07
C TYR A 84 14.55 2.97 -1.76
N VAL A 85 13.63 2.02 -1.54
CA VAL A 85 13.68 0.66 -2.10
C VAL A 85 12.56 0.55 -3.15
N PRO A 86 12.90 0.44 -4.45
CA PRO A 86 11.89 0.28 -5.48
C PRO A 86 11.23 -1.10 -5.38
N LEU A 87 9.90 -1.14 -5.44
CA LEU A 87 9.08 -2.34 -5.28
C LEU A 87 8.02 -2.45 -6.36
N THR A 88 7.67 -3.68 -6.69
CA THR A 88 6.58 -4.04 -7.60
C THR A 88 5.29 -4.39 -6.84
N SER A 89 4.20 -4.64 -7.57
CA SER A 89 2.96 -5.19 -6.99
C SER A 89 3.18 -6.55 -6.35
N ALA A 90 4.09 -7.35 -6.92
CA ALA A 90 4.28 -8.74 -6.53
C ALA A 90 5.13 -8.88 -5.25
N ASP A 91 6.18 -8.07 -5.10
CA ASP A 91 7.20 -8.25 -4.06
C ASP A 91 7.07 -7.33 -2.84
N ARG A 92 6.19 -6.31 -2.88
CA ARG A 92 6.11 -5.28 -1.84
C ARG A 92 5.81 -5.80 -0.43
N LEU A 93 4.99 -6.84 -0.29
CA LEU A 93 4.70 -7.43 1.02
C LEU A 93 5.87 -8.28 1.51
N ASP A 94 6.45 -9.08 0.62
CA ASP A 94 7.61 -9.92 0.93
C ASP A 94 8.86 -9.08 1.25
N ALA A 95 8.97 -7.87 0.69
CA ALA A 95 10.04 -6.94 1.04
C ALA A 95 9.99 -6.52 2.53
N ILE A 96 8.78 -6.34 3.09
CA ILE A 96 8.58 -6.06 4.51
C ILE A 96 8.83 -7.30 5.36
N VAL A 97 8.23 -8.43 4.99
CA VAL A 97 8.39 -9.70 5.71
C VAL A 97 9.85 -10.13 5.80
N ASN A 98 10.60 -9.98 4.70
CA ASN A 98 12.00 -10.35 4.57
C ASN A 98 12.99 -9.24 4.96
N ASN A 99 12.53 -8.19 5.62
CA ASN A 99 13.37 -7.09 6.12
C ASN A 99 14.21 -6.38 5.03
N LYS A 100 13.71 -6.31 3.80
CA LYS A 100 14.31 -5.51 2.71
C LYS A 100 13.94 -4.04 2.80
N ALA A 101 12.77 -3.74 3.34
CA ALA A 101 12.29 -2.40 3.66
C ALA A 101 11.67 -2.37 5.06
N ASP A 102 11.64 -1.20 5.68
CA ASP A 102 11.11 -1.01 7.05
C ASP A 102 9.63 -0.62 7.01
N ILE A 103 9.22 0.09 5.98
CA ILE A 103 7.83 0.47 5.69
C ILE A 103 7.62 0.48 4.18
N GLU A 104 6.46 0.01 3.70
CA GLU A 104 6.06 0.13 2.31
C GLU A 104 5.05 1.27 2.15
N CYS A 105 5.40 2.25 1.33
CA CYS A 105 4.72 3.52 1.12
C CYS A 105 4.19 3.61 -0.32
N GLY A 106 3.26 2.74 -0.64
CA GLY A 106 2.70 2.64 -1.97
C GLY A 106 1.19 2.86 -2.02
N ALA A 107 0.54 2.04 -2.83
CA ALA A 107 -0.91 1.95 -3.02
C ALA A 107 -1.37 0.54 -2.61
N THR A 108 -1.21 0.22 -1.33
CA THR A 108 -1.50 -1.13 -0.85
C THR A 108 -2.80 -1.16 -0.07
N THR A 109 -3.77 -1.89 -0.62
CA THR A 109 -5.08 -2.11 -0.02
C THR A 109 -4.98 -2.98 1.23
N VAL A 110 -5.59 -2.54 2.30
CA VAL A 110 -5.77 -3.33 3.53
C VAL A 110 -6.74 -4.46 3.25
N THR A 111 -6.30 -5.71 3.49
CA THR A 111 -7.16 -6.89 3.46
C THR A 111 -6.84 -7.82 4.63
N LEU A 112 -7.82 -8.60 5.07
CA LEU A 112 -7.61 -9.56 6.16
C LEU A 112 -6.57 -10.63 5.80
N SER A 113 -6.52 -11.05 4.55
CA SER A 113 -5.52 -12.01 4.07
C SER A 113 -4.09 -11.45 4.09
N ARG A 114 -3.92 -10.16 3.80
CA ARG A 114 -2.63 -9.47 3.91
C ARG A 114 -2.26 -9.24 5.38
N ALA A 115 -3.24 -8.87 6.21
CA ALA A 115 -3.05 -8.70 7.66
C ALA A 115 -2.63 -9.99 8.38
N ALA A 116 -2.82 -11.16 7.78
CA ALA A 116 -2.26 -12.40 8.28
C ALA A 116 -0.72 -12.48 8.18
N LYS A 117 -0.09 -11.67 7.30
CA LYS A 117 1.35 -11.70 7.03
C LYS A 117 2.09 -10.43 7.47
N VAL A 118 1.42 -9.29 7.47
CA VAL A 118 1.96 -7.96 7.75
C VAL A 118 0.98 -7.16 8.59
N ASP A 119 1.44 -6.08 9.21
CA ASP A 119 0.58 -5.07 9.84
C ASP A 119 0.42 -3.85 8.95
N PHE A 120 -0.60 -3.06 9.23
CA PHE A 120 -0.92 -1.83 8.53
C PHE A 120 -0.94 -0.64 9.50
N THR A 121 -0.53 0.51 9.00
CA THR A 121 -0.71 1.80 9.69
C THR A 121 -2.19 2.22 9.69
N LEU A 122 -2.48 3.41 10.22
CA LEU A 122 -3.72 4.12 9.91
C LEU A 122 -3.88 4.24 8.39
N MET A 123 -5.12 4.24 7.91
CA MET A 123 -5.39 4.39 6.47
C MET A 123 -4.88 5.74 5.97
N THR A 124 -4.34 5.73 4.75
CA THR A 124 -3.74 6.91 4.12
C THR A 124 -4.51 7.40 2.92
N PHE A 125 -5.33 6.54 2.33
CA PHE A 125 -6.17 6.87 1.19
C PHE A 125 -7.36 5.91 1.08
N VAL A 126 -8.40 6.34 0.35
CA VAL A 126 -9.55 5.49 0.00
C VAL A 126 -9.89 5.74 -1.47
N THR A 127 -10.03 4.65 -2.21
CA THR A 127 -10.41 4.66 -3.63
C THR A 127 -11.27 3.43 -3.94
N GLY A 128 -11.48 3.12 -5.21
CA GLY A 128 -12.13 1.89 -5.67
C GLY A 128 -11.59 1.47 -7.02
N GLY A 129 -11.78 0.23 -7.40
CA GLY A 129 -11.46 -0.29 -8.72
C GLY A 129 -12.36 0.32 -9.80
N SER A 130 -11.78 0.73 -10.93
CA SER A 130 -12.48 1.31 -12.07
C SER A 130 -11.84 0.85 -13.38
N LEU A 131 -12.35 1.33 -14.52
CA LEU A 131 -11.89 0.99 -15.86
C LEU A 131 -11.37 2.24 -16.58
N LEU A 132 -10.22 2.10 -17.22
CA LEU A 132 -9.66 3.05 -18.18
C LEU A 132 -9.81 2.46 -19.58
N SER A 133 -10.38 3.21 -20.51
CA SER A 133 -10.50 2.83 -21.92
C SER A 133 -9.99 3.91 -22.84
N LEU A 134 -9.83 3.62 -24.12
CA LEU A 134 -9.68 4.66 -25.12
C LEU A 134 -11.02 5.41 -25.26
N ALA A 135 -10.97 6.73 -25.39
CA ALA A 135 -12.17 7.57 -25.53
C ALA A 135 -13.08 7.12 -26.70
N ALA A 136 -12.47 6.58 -27.76
CA ALA A 136 -13.19 6.03 -28.91
C ALA A 136 -13.87 4.68 -28.64
N SER A 137 -13.47 3.94 -27.61
CA SER A 137 -13.99 2.57 -27.34
C SER A 137 -15.19 2.52 -26.40
N SER A 138 -15.50 3.63 -25.72
CA SER A 138 -16.72 3.84 -24.89
C SER A 138 -16.99 2.75 -23.85
N VAL A 139 -15.97 2.31 -23.11
CA VAL A 139 -16.17 1.43 -21.93
C VAL A 139 -16.30 2.34 -20.71
N ASN A 140 -17.52 2.67 -20.33
CA ASN A 140 -17.83 3.62 -19.25
C ASN A 140 -18.35 2.94 -17.98
N ALA A 141 -18.75 1.67 -18.08
CA ALA A 141 -19.20 0.82 -16.99
C ALA A 141 -18.66 -0.60 -17.17
N LEU A 142 -18.72 -1.40 -16.12
CA LEU A 142 -18.25 -2.79 -16.19
C LEU A 142 -19.09 -3.63 -17.18
N SER A 143 -20.40 -3.35 -17.33
CA SER A 143 -21.29 -4.00 -18.29
C SER A 143 -20.86 -3.80 -19.75
N ASP A 144 -20.20 -2.69 -20.07
CA ASP A 144 -19.71 -2.38 -21.42
C ASP A 144 -18.53 -3.28 -21.82
N ALA A 145 -17.96 -4.02 -20.88
CA ALA A 145 -16.89 -4.98 -21.12
C ALA A 145 -17.39 -6.33 -21.69
N THR A 146 -18.72 -6.54 -21.82
CA THR A 146 -19.32 -7.76 -22.40
C THR A 146 -18.73 -8.04 -23.80
N GLY A 147 -18.23 -9.26 -24.01
CA GLY A 147 -17.58 -9.69 -25.25
C GLY A 147 -16.18 -9.10 -25.48
N LYS A 148 -15.61 -8.38 -24.49
CA LYS A 148 -14.33 -7.68 -24.64
C LYS A 148 -13.26 -8.23 -23.69
N SER A 149 -12.00 -7.90 -23.98
CA SER A 149 -10.86 -8.19 -23.10
C SER A 149 -10.56 -6.99 -22.21
N VAL A 150 -10.29 -7.24 -20.94
CA VAL A 150 -9.92 -6.24 -19.92
C VAL A 150 -8.59 -6.63 -19.29
N ALA A 151 -7.57 -5.77 -19.43
CA ALA A 151 -6.29 -5.97 -18.77
C ALA A 151 -6.38 -5.64 -17.27
N VAL A 152 -5.61 -6.33 -16.44
CA VAL A 152 -5.45 -6.06 -15.03
C VAL A 152 -4.08 -6.55 -14.55
N VAL A 153 -3.46 -5.87 -13.60
CA VAL A 153 -2.16 -6.31 -13.06
C VAL A 153 -2.34 -7.53 -12.15
N ALA A 154 -1.60 -8.59 -12.44
CA ALA A 154 -1.66 -9.85 -11.70
C ALA A 154 -1.35 -9.69 -10.20
N GLY A 155 -2.02 -10.46 -9.34
CA GLY A 155 -1.81 -10.49 -7.88
C GLY A 155 -2.27 -9.24 -7.14
N THR A 156 -3.03 -8.34 -7.79
CA THR A 156 -3.63 -7.17 -7.16
C THR A 156 -5.03 -7.47 -6.61
N THR A 157 -5.49 -6.62 -5.68
CA THR A 157 -6.90 -6.64 -5.22
C THR A 157 -7.85 -6.28 -6.37
N SER A 158 -7.43 -5.39 -7.27
CA SER A 158 -8.19 -5.01 -8.46
C SER A 158 -8.44 -6.22 -9.38
N GLU A 159 -7.49 -7.17 -9.52
CA GLU A 159 -7.72 -8.40 -10.29
C GLU A 159 -8.79 -9.27 -9.65
N ALA A 160 -8.66 -9.53 -8.34
CA ALA A 160 -9.64 -10.35 -7.62
C ALA A 160 -11.04 -9.70 -7.64
N ALA A 161 -11.10 -8.39 -7.44
CA ALA A 161 -12.34 -7.62 -7.45
C ALA A 161 -12.99 -7.60 -8.85
N LEU A 162 -12.21 -7.42 -9.91
CA LEU A 162 -12.69 -7.47 -11.29
C LEU A 162 -13.30 -8.82 -11.62
N ARG A 163 -12.60 -9.93 -11.32
CA ARG A 163 -13.09 -11.29 -11.55
C ARG A 163 -14.40 -11.55 -10.77
N ASN A 164 -14.46 -11.14 -9.51
CA ASN A 164 -15.67 -11.27 -8.70
C ASN A 164 -16.83 -10.45 -9.27
N ALA A 165 -16.57 -9.19 -9.68
CA ALA A 165 -17.60 -8.32 -10.22
C ALA A 165 -18.14 -8.84 -11.57
N ILE A 166 -17.28 -9.35 -12.45
CA ILE A 166 -17.66 -10.00 -13.72
C ILE A 166 -18.57 -11.22 -13.44
N THR A 167 -18.14 -12.10 -12.54
CA THR A 167 -18.91 -13.30 -12.19
C THR A 167 -20.25 -12.95 -11.55
N LYS A 168 -20.26 -12.06 -10.57
CA LYS A 168 -21.48 -11.65 -9.84
C LYS A 168 -22.52 -10.99 -10.74
N ASN A 169 -22.06 -10.21 -11.72
CA ASN A 169 -22.96 -9.49 -12.62
C ASN A 169 -23.21 -10.24 -13.96
N LEU A 170 -22.73 -11.50 -14.07
CA LEU A 170 -22.89 -12.34 -15.26
C LEU A 170 -22.40 -11.67 -16.55
N ILE A 171 -21.26 -10.94 -16.46
CA ILE A 171 -20.65 -10.25 -17.60
C ILE A 171 -19.70 -11.21 -18.30
N ASP A 172 -19.89 -11.42 -19.60
CA ASP A 172 -18.99 -12.21 -20.44
C ASP A 172 -17.81 -11.34 -20.90
N ALA A 173 -16.80 -11.19 -20.01
CA ALA A 173 -15.58 -10.43 -20.30
C ALA A 173 -14.34 -11.29 -20.06
N LYS A 174 -13.36 -11.17 -20.95
CA LYS A 174 -12.08 -11.89 -20.82
C LYS A 174 -11.12 -11.05 -19.98
N VAL A 175 -10.69 -11.56 -18.83
CA VAL A 175 -9.65 -10.92 -17.99
C VAL A 175 -8.28 -11.33 -18.49
N VAL A 176 -7.44 -10.33 -18.83
CA VAL A 176 -6.05 -10.48 -19.28
C VAL A 176 -5.14 -10.00 -18.16
N SER A 177 -4.49 -10.94 -17.45
CA SER A 177 -3.54 -10.60 -16.39
C SER A 177 -2.20 -10.22 -17.01
N VAL A 178 -1.67 -9.05 -16.61
CA VAL A 178 -0.38 -8.51 -17.07
C VAL A 178 0.58 -8.33 -15.89
N ALA A 179 1.89 -8.23 -16.16
CA ALA A 179 2.90 -8.14 -15.11
C ALA A 179 2.90 -6.79 -14.38
N ASN A 180 2.67 -5.69 -15.10
CA ASN A 180 2.73 -4.33 -14.56
C ASN A 180 1.79 -3.37 -15.33
N ARG A 181 1.71 -2.13 -14.88
CA ARG A 181 0.83 -1.10 -15.46
C ARG A 181 1.29 -0.61 -16.82
N GLU A 182 2.60 -0.58 -17.06
CA GLU A 182 3.16 -0.20 -18.36
C GLU A 182 2.69 -1.16 -19.46
N GLU A 183 2.73 -2.47 -19.20
CA GLU A 183 2.21 -3.47 -20.11
C GLU A 183 0.70 -3.32 -20.34
N ALA A 184 -0.09 -3.07 -19.28
CA ALA A 184 -1.51 -2.83 -19.39
C ALA A 184 -1.82 -1.62 -20.29
N MET A 185 -1.14 -0.50 -20.08
CA MET A 185 -1.28 0.71 -20.89
C MET A 185 -0.86 0.48 -22.34
N LYS A 186 0.23 -0.24 -22.58
CA LYS A 186 0.69 -0.61 -23.92
C LYS A 186 -0.34 -1.45 -24.69
N GLN A 187 -0.94 -2.45 -24.01
CA GLN A 187 -1.98 -3.27 -24.62
C GLN A 187 -3.26 -2.45 -24.89
N LEU A 188 -3.63 -1.52 -23.99
CA LEU A 188 -4.75 -0.61 -24.18
C LEU A 188 -4.51 0.31 -25.39
N ASP A 189 -3.33 0.93 -25.45
CA ASP A 189 -2.95 1.84 -26.53
C ASP A 189 -2.89 1.17 -27.89
N ALA A 190 -2.54 -0.10 -27.93
CA ALA A 190 -2.51 -0.93 -29.14
C ALA A 190 -3.90 -1.51 -29.51
N GLY A 191 -4.96 -1.26 -28.71
CA GLY A 191 -6.29 -1.82 -28.92
C GLY A 191 -6.37 -3.35 -28.72
N GLN A 192 -5.37 -3.96 -28.08
CA GLN A 192 -5.35 -5.41 -27.76
C GLN A 192 -6.32 -5.76 -26.64
N VAL A 193 -6.61 -4.79 -25.76
CA VAL A 193 -7.65 -4.86 -24.74
C VAL A 193 -8.58 -3.64 -24.85
N ALA A 194 -9.84 -3.80 -24.50
CA ALA A 194 -10.81 -2.73 -24.57
C ALA A 194 -10.72 -1.77 -23.36
N ALA A 195 -10.24 -2.28 -22.23
CA ALA A 195 -10.06 -1.50 -21.02
C ALA A 195 -8.89 -2.04 -20.17
N PHE A 196 -8.37 -1.17 -19.30
CA PHE A 196 -7.45 -1.50 -18.22
C PHE A 196 -8.16 -1.27 -16.88
N ALA A 197 -8.26 -2.31 -16.06
CA ALA A 197 -8.83 -2.28 -14.72
C ALA A 197 -7.76 -2.04 -13.67
N SER A 198 -7.92 -1.03 -12.85
CA SER A 198 -7.07 -0.74 -11.69
C SER A 198 -7.82 0.19 -10.73
N ASP A 199 -7.19 0.55 -9.63
CA ASP A 199 -7.74 1.53 -8.71
C ASP A 199 -7.87 2.90 -9.39
N GLN A 200 -9.02 3.53 -9.26
CA GLN A 200 -9.38 4.75 -9.98
C GLN A 200 -8.31 5.84 -9.86
N ILE A 201 -7.77 6.05 -8.65
CA ILE A 201 -6.74 7.07 -8.43
C ILE A 201 -5.45 6.78 -9.19
N VAL A 202 -5.10 5.51 -9.34
CA VAL A 202 -3.93 5.08 -10.13
C VAL A 202 -4.19 5.26 -11.62
N LEU A 203 -5.40 4.95 -12.10
CA LEU A 203 -5.79 5.20 -13.49
C LEU A 203 -5.76 6.69 -13.84
N ILE A 204 -6.21 7.55 -12.93
CA ILE A 204 -6.07 9.00 -13.07
C ILE A 204 -4.59 9.39 -13.20
N GLY A 205 -3.72 8.80 -12.39
CA GLY A 205 -2.28 9.04 -12.49
C GLY A 205 -1.69 8.62 -13.83
N GLN A 206 -2.15 7.51 -14.41
CA GLN A 206 -1.73 7.10 -15.76
C GLN A 206 -2.17 8.13 -16.82
N ILE A 207 -3.40 8.64 -16.71
CA ILE A 207 -3.90 9.70 -17.60
C ILE A 207 -3.06 10.96 -17.47
N MET A 208 -2.73 11.38 -16.24
CA MET A 208 -1.95 12.61 -16.00
C MET A 208 -0.52 12.52 -16.56
N GLN A 209 0.06 11.34 -16.64
CA GLN A 209 1.40 11.10 -17.20
C GLN A 209 1.38 10.84 -18.71
N ALA A 210 0.21 10.63 -19.32
CA ALA A 210 0.10 10.37 -20.74
C ALA A 210 0.43 11.61 -21.59
N ALA A 211 1.06 11.39 -22.74
CA ALA A 211 1.35 12.46 -23.71
C ALA A 211 0.08 13.15 -24.23
N ASP A 212 -1.00 12.39 -24.39
CA ASP A 212 -2.34 12.91 -24.73
C ASP A 212 -3.37 12.36 -23.74
N PRO A 213 -3.67 13.08 -22.66
CA PRO A 213 -4.68 12.69 -21.68
C PRO A 213 -6.09 12.52 -22.27
N LYS A 214 -6.43 13.26 -23.35
CA LYS A 214 -7.76 13.23 -23.98
C LYS A 214 -8.01 11.94 -24.76
N LYS A 215 -6.96 11.16 -25.01
CA LYS A 215 -7.06 9.84 -25.63
C LYS A 215 -7.85 8.84 -24.79
N TYR A 216 -7.96 9.08 -23.46
CA TYR A 216 -8.52 8.12 -22.52
C TYR A 216 -9.85 8.58 -21.95
N SER A 217 -10.69 7.60 -21.59
CA SER A 217 -11.92 7.74 -20.84
C SER A 217 -11.86 6.91 -19.57
N LEU A 218 -12.17 7.54 -18.44
CA LEU A 218 -12.21 6.88 -17.13
C LEU A 218 -13.66 6.59 -16.76
N ALA A 219 -13.99 5.35 -16.48
CA ALA A 219 -15.31 4.96 -16.00
C ALA A 219 -15.59 5.62 -14.63
N ARG A 220 -16.82 6.08 -14.44
CA ARG A 220 -17.26 6.68 -13.17
C ARG A 220 -17.63 5.64 -12.13
N GLU A 221 -18.07 4.47 -12.58
CA GLU A 221 -18.47 3.35 -11.74
C GLU A 221 -17.25 2.73 -11.08
N LEU A 222 -17.40 2.40 -9.79
CA LEU A 222 -16.41 1.66 -9.01
C LEU A 222 -16.94 0.24 -8.79
N PHE A 223 -16.13 -0.76 -9.11
CA PHE A 223 -16.47 -2.17 -8.90
C PHE A 223 -15.88 -2.75 -7.61
N SER A 224 -15.07 -1.97 -6.87
CA SER A 224 -14.52 -2.36 -5.57
C SER A 224 -14.34 -1.16 -4.64
N PHE A 225 -14.01 -1.46 -3.37
CA PHE A 225 -13.59 -0.51 -2.35
C PHE A 225 -12.17 -0.85 -1.92
N GLU A 226 -11.28 0.13 -2.00
CA GLU A 226 -9.84 -0.04 -1.80
C GLU A 226 -9.32 0.93 -0.73
N PRO A 227 -9.37 0.54 0.57
CA PRO A 227 -8.77 1.31 1.65
C PRO A 227 -7.25 1.06 1.67
N TYR A 228 -6.44 2.10 1.54
CA TYR A 228 -4.99 2.00 1.57
C TYR A 228 -4.42 2.34 2.93
N ALA A 229 -3.37 1.60 3.30
CA ALA A 229 -2.49 1.94 4.42
C ALA A 229 -1.05 1.54 4.07
N PHE A 230 -0.09 2.07 4.81
CA PHE A 230 1.28 1.64 4.68
C PHE A 230 1.50 0.30 5.37
N VAL A 231 2.40 -0.49 4.81
CA VAL A 231 2.69 -1.84 5.31
C VAL A 231 3.92 -1.79 6.20
N VAL A 232 3.81 -2.37 7.38
CA VAL A 232 4.89 -2.55 8.34
C VAL A 232 5.01 -4.02 8.72
N ARG A 233 6.11 -4.41 9.37
CA ARG A 233 6.26 -5.79 9.87
C ARG A 233 5.15 -6.14 10.83
N ARG A 234 4.72 -7.39 10.75
CA ARG A 234 3.75 -7.93 11.68
C ARG A 234 4.32 -7.94 13.10
N ASP A 235 3.44 -7.66 14.07
CA ASP A 235 3.75 -7.66 15.51
C ASP A 235 4.81 -6.60 15.95
N ASP A 236 5.14 -5.63 15.07
CA ASP A 236 6.01 -4.50 15.37
C ASP A 236 5.18 -3.29 15.83
N SER A 237 4.59 -3.41 17.02
CA SER A 237 3.64 -2.44 17.56
C SER A 237 4.29 -1.08 17.86
N GLU A 238 5.55 -1.05 18.27
CA GLU A 238 6.28 0.19 18.59
C GLU A 238 6.52 1.04 17.34
N PHE A 239 7.07 0.45 16.30
CA PHE A 239 7.26 1.16 15.03
C PHE A 239 5.94 1.61 14.42
N ARG A 240 4.93 0.72 14.44
CA ARG A 240 3.58 1.06 13.95
C ARG A 240 2.97 2.21 14.74
N LEU A 241 3.16 2.28 16.05
CA LEU A 241 2.65 3.38 16.88
C LEU A 241 3.30 4.72 16.48
N VAL A 242 4.61 4.78 16.27
CA VAL A 242 5.31 5.99 15.80
C VAL A 242 4.78 6.43 14.43
N ALA A 243 4.63 5.48 13.50
CA ALA A 243 4.05 5.77 12.18
C ALA A 243 2.61 6.29 12.27
N ASN A 244 1.77 5.69 13.13
CA ASN A 244 0.39 6.10 13.33
C ASN A 244 0.28 7.48 13.97
N ARG A 245 1.11 7.81 14.97
CA ARG A 245 1.18 9.15 15.58
C ARG A 245 1.53 10.21 14.53
N ALA A 246 2.52 9.93 13.69
CA ALA A 246 2.88 10.84 12.60
C ALA A 246 1.72 11.10 11.63
N ILE A 247 1.01 10.04 11.20
CA ILE A 247 -0.15 10.16 10.32
C ILE A 247 -1.29 10.93 11.01
N ALA A 248 -1.65 10.56 12.24
CA ALA A 248 -2.70 11.23 13.01
C ALA A 248 -2.39 12.71 13.21
N GLN A 249 -1.13 13.07 13.49
CA GLN A 249 -0.68 14.45 13.60
C GLN A 249 -0.86 15.25 12.30
N ILE A 250 -0.55 14.66 11.14
CA ILE A 250 -0.76 15.28 9.83
C ILE A 250 -2.26 15.56 9.61
N TYR A 251 -3.14 14.66 10.03
CA TYR A 251 -4.59 14.83 9.93
C TYR A 251 -5.09 15.90 10.91
N ARG A 252 -4.71 15.85 12.19
CA ARG A 252 -5.12 16.85 13.20
C ARG A 252 -4.68 18.27 12.86
N SER A 253 -3.49 18.42 12.29
CA SER A 253 -2.94 19.75 11.97
C SER A 253 -3.44 20.34 10.65
N GLY A 254 -4.24 19.59 9.87
CA GLY A 254 -4.69 20.02 8.53
C GLY A 254 -3.60 19.99 7.46
N GLN A 255 -2.39 19.53 7.78
CA GLN A 255 -1.30 19.43 6.79
C GLN A 255 -1.64 18.48 5.63
N ILE A 256 -2.58 17.57 5.85
CA ILE A 256 -3.04 16.67 4.80
C ILE A 256 -3.67 17.40 3.61
N GLU A 257 -4.34 18.53 3.82
CA GLU A 257 -4.95 19.32 2.76
C GLU A 257 -3.89 19.89 1.81
N GLN A 258 -2.78 20.40 2.37
CA GLN A 258 -1.66 20.92 1.59
C GLN A 258 -0.98 19.81 0.79
N LEU A 259 -0.79 18.64 1.43
CA LEU A 259 -0.20 17.47 0.79
C LEU A 259 -1.10 16.96 -0.35
N TYR A 260 -2.39 16.86 -0.08
CA TYR A 260 -3.40 16.48 -1.10
C TYR A 260 -3.40 17.48 -2.26
N GLY A 261 -3.44 18.76 -1.97
CA GLY A 261 -3.42 19.83 -2.97
C GLY A 261 -2.21 19.76 -3.90
N ARG A 262 -1.04 19.41 -3.36
CA ARG A 262 0.19 19.25 -4.16
C ARG A 262 0.07 18.14 -5.21
N TRP A 263 -0.47 17.00 -4.85
CA TRP A 263 -0.47 15.80 -5.70
C TRP A 263 -1.72 15.65 -6.57
N PHE A 264 -2.85 16.18 -6.12
CA PHE A 264 -4.15 15.99 -6.78
C PHE A 264 -4.78 17.31 -7.25
N GLY A 265 -4.42 18.41 -6.62
CA GLY A 265 -5.03 19.72 -6.88
C GLY A 265 -4.80 20.26 -8.30
N GLN A 266 -3.61 20.00 -8.87
CA GLN A 266 -3.30 20.42 -10.26
C GLN A 266 -4.20 19.73 -11.30
N ALA A 267 -4.65 18.52 -11.02
CA ALA A 267 -5.61 17.79 -11.85
C ALA A 267 -7.08 18.14 -11.53
N GLY A 268 -7.33 19.08 -10.63
CA GLY A 268 -8.68 19.43 -10.20
C GLY A 268 -9.40 18.36 -9.38
N ILE A 269 -8.65 17.36 -8.87
CA ILE A 269 -9.21 16.24 -8.12
C ILE A 269 -9.45 16.69 -6.68
N LYS A 270 -10.71 16.68 -6.25
CA LYS A 270 -11.10 16.96 -4.87
C LYS A 270 -11.19 15.67 -4.05
N PRO A 271 -10.91 15.70 -2.75
CA PRO A 271 -11.14 14.55 -1.88
C PRO A 271 -12.59 14.11 -1.95
N SER A 272 -12.85 12.82 -2.08
CA SER A 272 -14.20 12.28 -1.95
C SER A 272 -14.73 12.47 -0.52
N PRO A 273 -16.05 12.51 -0.31
CA PRO A 273 -16.61 12.58 1.06
C PRO A 273 -16.11 11.46 1.97
N VAL A 274 -15.94 10.25 1.43
CA VAL A 274 -15.40 9.09 2.17
C VAL A 274 -13.94 9.32 2.56
N LEU A 275 -13.12 9.86 1.66
CA LEU A 275 -11.72 10.16 1.95
C LEU A 275 -11.61 11.27 3.02
N SER A 276 -12.41 12.33 2.92
CA SER A 276 -12.45 13.40 3.91
C SER A 276 -12.89 12.89 5.30
N ALA A 277 -13.92 12.03 5.33
CA ALA A 277 -14.37 11.40 6.56
C ALA A 277 -13.28 10.50 7.17
N MET A 278 -12.56 9.73 6.34
CA MET A 278 -11.46 8.89 6.79
C MET A 278 -10.36 9.74 7.46
N TYR A 279 -9.93 10.85 6.88
CA TYR A 279 -8.95 11.76 7.50
C TYR A 279 -9.45 12.28 8.85
N ALA A 280 -10.72 12.72 8.94
CA ALA A 280 -11.31 13.23 10.17
C ALA A 280 -11.38 12.15 11.27
N LEU A 281 -11.81 10.93 10.93
CA LEU A 281 -11.95 9.82 11.88
C LEU A 281 -10.59 9.29 12.38
N GLN A 282 -9.54 9.46 11.60
CA GLN A 282 -8.18 9.00 11.96
C GLN A 282 -7.28 10.13 12.48
N ALA A 283 -7.81 11.34 12.69
CA ALA A 283 -7.17 12.42 13.40
C ALA A 283 -7.17 12.14 14.92
N LEU A 284 -6.66 10.96 15.32
CA LEU A 284 -6.72 10.46 16.69
C LEU A 284 -5.98 11.39 17.66
N PRO A 285 -6.53 11.66 18.88
CA PRO A 285 -5.82 12.40 19.93
C PRO A 285 -4.59 11.60 20.42
N GLU A 286 -3.67 12.30 21.11
CA GLU A 286 -2.54 11.65 21.79
C GLU A 286 -3.02 10.88 23.01
#